data_44703906beafe979ea3b79c01621ca69
#
_entry.id   44703906beafe979ea3b79c01621ca69
#
_cell.length_a   1.000
_cell.length_b   1.000
_cell.length_c   1.000
_cell.angle_alpha   90.00
_cell.angle_beta   90.00
_cell.angle_gamma   90.00
#
_symmetry.space_group_name_H-M   'P 1'
#
loop_
_entity.id
_entity.type
_entity.pdbx_description
1 polymer ?
#
loop_
_entity_poly.entity_id
_entity_poly.type
_entity_poly.pdbx_seq_one_letter_code
_entity_poly.pdbx_strand_id
1 'polypeptide(L)'
;MKPNIIITGPSGSGKSSSMRNLQPTRTAVLNTERKQLPFKNANEFMNVPIKSVSEFHSALDKAMSSDKIDTIIVESFTSLIEIIFREADIRYKGFDVWSYYNKEIDKILDKSKNSDKYVVFTAIDGVYDGDNGVEERYVAVDGNRWKKRVEKEFVMALFTDVR
;
A
#
# COMPACT_ATOMS: atom_id res chain seq x y z
N MET A 1 -18.44 2.95 -6.07
CA MET A 1 -17.20 2.51 -5.39
C MET A 1 -16.51 1.45 -6.22
N LYS A 2 -15.21 1.55 -6.37
CA LYS A 2 -14.38 0.52 -6.99
C LYS A 2 -13.61 -0.26 -5.92
N PRO A 3 -13.21 -1.52 -6.19
CA PRO A 3 -12.52 -2.32 -5.21
C PRO A 3 -11.14 -1.75 -4.86
N ASN A 4 -10.77 -1.83 -3.59
CA ASN A 4 -9.41 -1.71 -3.14
C ASN A 4 -8.75 -3.10 -3.13
N ILE A 5 -7.51 -3.16 -3.55
CA ILE A 5 -6.78 -4.42 -3.79
C ILE A 5 -5.43 -4.33 -3.10
N ILE A 6 -4.99 -5.42 -2.49
CA ILE A 6 -3.61 -5.56 -2.04
C ILE A 6 -2.92 -6.71 -2.76
N ILE A 7 -1.72 -6.44 -3.27
CA ILE A 7 -0.84 -7.44 -3.91
C ILE A 7 0.38 -7.59 -3.00
N THR A 8 0.53 -8.75 -2.40
CA THR A 8 1.60 -9.01 -1.43
C THR A 8 2.46 -10.19 -1.83
N GLY A 9 3.69 -10.21 -1.39
CA GLY A 9 4.64 -11.27 -1.66
C GLY A 9 6.08 -10.87 -1.37
N PRO A 10 7.03 -11.79 -1.50
CA PRO A 10 8.43 -11.51 -1.24
C PRO A 10 9.00 -10.46 -2.20
N SER A 11 10.13 -9.88 -1.83
CA SER A 11 10.86 -8.97 -2.71
C SER A 11 11.21 -9.67 -4.03
N GLY A 12 11.07 -8.96 -5.15
CA GLY A 12 11.37 -9.52 -6.47
C GLY A 12 10.29 -10.47 -7.03
N SER A 13 9.15 -10.65 -6.38
CA SER A 13 8.06 -11.54 -6.84
C SER A 13 7.18 -10.97 -7.96
N GLY A 14 7.52 -9.80 -8.50
CA GLY A 14 6.82 -9.21 -9.63
C GLY A 14 5.65 -8.29 -9.27
N LYS A 15 5.44 -7.94 -8.01
CA LYS A 15 4.36 -7.02 -7.56
C LYS A 15 4.36 -5.71 -8.36
N SER A 16 5.47 -5.00 -8.36
CA SER A 16 5.59 -3.72 -9.08
C SER A 16 5.55 -3.92 -10.61
N SER A 17 6.11 -5.01 -11.11
CA SER A 17 6.07 -5.33 -12.55
C SER A 17 4.67 -5.65 -13.07
N SER A 18 3.73 -6.04 -12.20
CA SER A 18 2.34 -6.30 -12.59
C SER A 18 1.62 -5.04 -13.11
N MET A 19 2.10 -3.86 -12.73
CA MET A 19 1.53 -2.57 -13.18
C MET A 19 1.85 -2.23 -14.65
N ARG A 20 2.84 -2.87 -15.26
CA ARG A 20 3.39 -2.50 -16.59
C ARG A 20 2.37 -2.41 -17.73
N ASN A 21 1.25 -3.15 -17.59
CA ASN A 21 0.20 -3.20 -18.60
C ASN A 21 -0.98 -2.25 -18.30
N LEU A 22 -0.92 -1.49 -17.21
CA LEU A 22 -1.90 -0.45 -16.93
C LEU A 22 -1.71 0.73 -17.88
N GLN A 23 -2.77 1.49 -18.10
CA GLN A 23 -2.72 2.68 -18.92
C GLN A 23 -1.99 3.82 -18.19
N PRO A 24 -0.80 4.24 -18.64
CA PRO A 24 0.03 5.20 -17.90
C PRO A 24 -0.65 6.55 -17.65
N THR A 25 -1.37 7.06 -18.65
CA THR A 25 -2.07 8.36 -18.57
C THR A 25 -3.27 8.38 -17.62
N ARG A 26 -3.72 7.20 -17.19
CA ARG A 26 -4.86 7.03 -16.29
C ARG A 26 -4.48 6.40 -14.95
N THR A 27 -3.18 6.25 -14.70
CA THR A 27 -2.65 5.62 -13.47
C THR A 27 -1.73 6.58 -12.76
N ALA A 28 -1.98 6.82 -11.47
CA ALA A 28 -1.08 7.53 -10.57
C ALA A 28 -0.38 6.55 -9.63
N VAL A 29 0.93 6.63 -9.53
CA VAL A 29 1.74 5.83 -8.61
C VAL A 29 2.21 6.71 -7.46
N LEU A 30 1.74 6.45 -6.25
CA LEU A 30 2.19 7.05 -5.01
C LEU A 30 3.38 6.23 -4.50
N ASN A 31 4.59 6.68 -4.81
CA ASN A 31 5.82 5.91 -4.64
C ASN A 31 6.47 6.21 -3.28
N THR A 32 6.10 5.45 -2.28
CA THR A 32 6.64 5.57 -0.92
C THR A 32 8.02 4.91 -0.77
N GLU A 33 8.36 3.97 -1.64
CA GLU A 33 9.70 3.38 -1.70
C GLU A 33 10.72 4.33 -2.34
N ARG A 34 10.26 5.27 -3.17
CA ARG A 34 11.10 6.24 -3.91
C ARG A 34 12.16 5.58 -4.77
N LYS A 35 11.84 4.38 -5.27
CA LYS A 35 12.65 3.61 -6.20
C LYS A 35 12.10 3.76 -7.62
N GLN A 36 12.97 3.51 -8.58
CA GLN A 36 12.54 3.40 -9.97
C GLN A 36 11.62 2.19 -10.15
N LEU A 37 10.54 2.36 -10.92
CA LEU A 37 9.65 1.25 -11.27
C LEU A 37 10.38 0.27 -12.21
N PRO A 38 10.23 -1.06 -12.01
CA PRO A 38 11.08 -2.06 -12.65
C PRO A 38 10.57 -2.54 -14.03
N PHE A 39 10.08 -1.62 -14.87
CA PHE A 39 9.60 -1.95 -16.23
C PHE A 39 9.87 -0.82 -17.24
N LYS A 40 9.89 -1.17 -18.52
CA LYS A 40 10.40 -0.29 -19.60
C LYS A 40 9.65 1.03 -19.76
N ASN A 41 8.32 1.00 -19.65
CA ASN A 41 7.47 2.19 -19.80
C ASN A 41 7.19 2.93 -18.47
N ALA A 42 8.02 2.71 -17.46
CA ALA A 42 7.85 3.32 -16.13
C ALA A 42 7.81 4.85 -16.15
N ASN A 43 8.55 5.47 -17.07
CA ASN A 43 8.62 6.93 -17.23
C ASN A 43 7.35 7.55 -17.85
N GLU A 44 6.44 6.74 -18.37
CA GLU A 44 5.16 7.20 -18.89
C GLU A 44 4.11 7.38 -17.79
N PHE A 45 4.33 6.76 -16.63
CA PHE A 45 3.42 6.82 -15.49
C PHE A 45 3.61 8.11 -14.69
N MET A 46 2.50 8.65 -14.15
CA MET A 46 2.56 9.65 -13.11
C MET A 46 3.11 9.00 -11.84
N ASN A 47 4.40 9.19 -11.59
CA ASN A 47 5.10 8.64 -10.45
C ASN A 47 5.42 9.75 -9.44
N VAL A 48 4.74 9.75 -8.30
CA VAL A 48 4.83 10.78 -7.26
C VAL A 48 5.63 10.22 -6.07
N PRO A 49 6.87 10.67 -5.85
CA PRO A 49 7.65 10.24 -4.70
C PRO A 49 7.05 10.80 -3.42
N ILE A 50 6.90 9.96 -2.40
CA ILE A 50 6.29 10.30 -1.10
C ILE A 50 7.34 10.16 0.01
N LYS A 51 7.47 11.20 0.83
CA LYS A 51 8.43 11.25 1.95
C LYS A 51 7.77 11.39 3.32
N SER A 52 6.52 11.84 3.36
CA SER A 52 5.79 12.13 4.60
C SER A 52 4.32 11.71 4.50
N VAL A 53 3.66 11.57 5.64
CA VAL A 53 2.22 11.28 5.73
C VAL A 53 1.40 12.39 5.08
N SER A 54 1.79 13.64 5.29
CA SER A 54 1.12 14.81 4.68
C SER A 54 1.21 14.81 3.16
N GLU A 55 2.40 14.52 2.59
CA GLU A 55 2.57 14.36 1.14
C GLU A 55 1.72 13.23 0.58
N PHE A 56 1.64 12.11 1.31
CA PHE A 56 0.82 10.98 0.90
C PHE A 56 -0.66 11.38 0.79
N HIS A 57 -1.23 11.99 1.84
CA HIS A 57 -2.63 12.41 1.82
C HIS A 57 -2.91 13.42 0.72
N SER A 58 -2.04 14.40 0.54
CA SER A 58 -2.16 15.39 -0.53
C SER A 58 -2.16 14.76 -1.93
N ALA A 59 -1.23 13.83 -2.18
CA ALA A 59 -1.14 13.13 -3.45
C ALA A 59 -2.34 12.20 -3.68
N LEU A 60 -2.80 11.50 -2.64
CA LEU A 60 -3.97 10.63 -2.70
C LEU A 60 -5.24 11.43 -3.01
N ASP A 61 -5.49 12.53 -2.30
CA ASP A 61 -6.67 13.37 -2.51
C ASP A 61 -6.67 14.00 -3.91
N LYS A 62 -5.51 14.43 -4.40
CA LYS A 62 -5.34 14.94 -5.76
C LYS A 62 -5.62 13.88 -6.82
N ALA A 63 -5.15 12.66 -6.63
CA ALA A 63 -5.41 11.55 -7.55
C ALA A 63 -6.89 11.13 -7.51
N MET A 64 -7.51 11.10 -6.33
CA MET A 64 -8.92 10.77 -6.16
C MET A 64 -9.86 11.79 -6.81
N SER A 65 -9.52 13.06 -6.77
CA SER A 65 -10.32 14.14 -7.36
C SER A 65 -10.12 14.32 -8.86
N SER A 66 -9.15 13.68 -9.47
CA SER A 66 -8.82 13.82 -10.89
C SER A 66 -9.70 12.95 -11.78
N ASP A 67 -10.42 13.55 -12.73
CA ASP A 67 -11.18 12.81 -13.75
C ASP A 67 -10.31 12.05 -14.76
N LYS A 68 -9.02 12.37 -14.79
CA LYS A 68 -8.05 11.69 -15.67
C LYS A 68 -7.55 10.37 -15.09
N ILE A 69 -7.64 10.20 -13.77
CA ILE A 69 -7.10 9.02 -13.08
C ILE A 69 -8.23 8.02 -12.79
N ASP A 70 -8.02 6.77 -13.14
CA ASP A 70 -8.89 5.65 -12.83
C ASP A 70 -8.30 4.71 -11.80
N THR A 71 -6.98 4.64 -11.76
CA THR A 71 -6.23 3.71 -10.90
C THR A 71 -5.15 4.45 -10.12
N ILE A 72 -5.11 4.20 -8.83
CA ILE A 72 -4.12 4.71 -7.90
C ILE A 72 -3.34 3.52 -7.36
N ILE A 73 -2.02 3.55 -7.50
CA ILE A 73 -1.11 2.54 -6.98
C ILE A 73 -0.37 3.12 -5.77
N VAL A 74 -0.40 2.43 -4.66
CA VAL A 74 0.45 2.72 -3.48
C VAL A 74 1.62 1.75 -3.50
N GLU A 75 2.78 2.24 -3.90
CA GLU A 75 4.03 1.45 -4.03
C GLU A 75 5.06 1.92 -3.00
N SER A 76 5.12 1.33 -1.82
CA SER A 76 4.35 0.22 -1.29
C SER A 76 3.62 0.57 0.01
N PHE A 77 2.65 -0.23 0.40
CA PHE A 77 1.98 -0.12 1.71
C PHE A 77 2.97 -0.37 2.85
N THR A 78 3.90 -1.30 2.69
CA THR A 78 4.96 -1.58 3.67
C THR A 78 5.78 -0.32 3.98
N SER A 79 6.27 0.39 2.96
CA SER A 79 7.03 1.62 3.15
C SER A 79 6.17 2.78 3.66
N LEU A 80 4.90 2.83 3.28
CA LEU A 80 3.95 3.82 3.82
C LEU A 80 3.78 3.67 5.34
N ILE A 81 3.61 2.44 5.81
CA ILE A 81 3.48 2.12 7.23
C ILE A 81 4.75 2.56 8.00
N GLU A 82 5.93 2.31 7.44
CA GLU A 82 7.19 2.75 8.04
C GLU A 82 7.28 4.28 8.14
N ILE A 83 6.79 5.01 7.14
CA ILE A 83 6.71 6.48 7.17
C ILE A 83 5.78 6.93 8.30
N ILE A 84 4.60 6.32 8.41
CA ILE A 84 3.61 6.65 9.46
C ILE A 84 4.20 6.38 10.85
N PHE A 85 4.82 5.21 11.04
CA PHE A 85 5.40 4.85 12.34
C PHE A 85 6.54 5.79 12.74
N ARG A 86 7.41 6.14 11.81
CA ARG A 86 8.51 7.08 12.06
C ARG A 86 7.99 8.46 12.47
N GLU A 87 6.97 8.98 11.82
CA GLU A 87 6.36 10.25 12.22
C GLU A 87 5.68 10.17 13.59
N ALA A 88 5.03 9.04 13.88
CA ALA A 88 4.42 8.79 15.18
C ALA A 88 5.47 8.80 16.30
N ASP A 89 6.58 8.10 16.11
CA ASP A 89 7.67 7.97 17.09
C ASP A 89 8.39 9.30 17.38
N ILE A 90 8.48 10.15 16.37
CA ILE A 90 9.03 11.50 16.52
C ILE A 90 8.10 12.43 17.31
N ARG A 91 6.78 12.34 17.09
CA ARG A 91 5.78 13.28 17.62
C ARG A 91 5.22 12.86 18.97
N TYR A 92 5.13 11.58 19.24
CA TYR A 92 4.40 11.01 20.37
C TYR A 92 5.27 10.09 21.23
N LYS A 93 4.75 9.68 22.39
CA LYS A 93 5.39 8.73 23.31
C LYS A 93 4.39 7.67 23.77
N GLY A 94 4.90 6.46 24.04
CA GLY A 94 4.11 5.39 24.61
C GLY A 94 2.90 5.01 23.76
N PHE A 95 1.73 4.96 24.35
CA PHE A 95 0.49 4.57 23.69
C PHE A 95 0.06 5.51 22.55
N ASP A 96 0.41 6.79 22.64
CA ASP A 96 0.02 7.78 21.63
C ASP A 96 0.70 7.53 20.28
N VAL A 97 1.86 6.88 20.24
CA VAL A 97 2.52 6.42 19.01
C VAL A 97 1.58 5.48 18.24
N TRP A 98 1.07 4.47 18.94
CA TRP A 98 0.19 3.48 18.33
C TRP A 98 -1.20 4.03 17.99
N SER A 99 -1.69 4.96 18.81
CA SER A 99 -2.95 5.65 18.55
C SER A 99 -2.89 6.45 17.24
N TYR A 100 -1.83 7.23 17.03
CA TYR A 100 -1.62 7.96 15.79
C TYR A 100 -1.44 7.01 14.60
N TYR A 101 -0.58 5.99 14.74
CA TYR A 101 -0.32 4.98 13.73
C TYR A 101 -1.60 4.29 13.25
N ASN A 102 -2.41 3.79 14.18
CA ASN A 102 -3.66 3.13 13.86
C ASN A 102 -4.66 4.07 13.16
N LYS A 103 -4.76 5.31 13.64
CA LYS A 103 -5.64 6.33 13.04
C LYS A 103 -5.28 6.65 11.60
N GLU A 104 -4.00 6.78 11.30
CA GLU A 104 -3.56 7.09 9.92
C GLU A 104 -3.80 5.91 8.98
N ILE A 105 -3.56 4.68 9.42
CA ILE A 105 -3.88 3.49 8.64
C ILE A 105 -5.39 3.39 8.38
N ASP A 106 -6.24 3.54 9.42
CA ASP A 106 -7.69 3.55 9.27
C ASP A 106 -8.14 4.57 8.21
N LYS A 107 -7.65 5.79 8.31
CA LYS A 107 -8.01 6.88 7.40
C LYS A 107 -7.63 6.60 5.95
N ILE A 108 -6.48 5.98 5.72
CA ILE A 108 -6.02 5.59 4.38
C ILE A 108 -6.89 4.47 3.82
N LEU A 109 -7.15 3.45 4.63
CA LEU A 109 -7.98 2.30 4.24
C LEU A 109 -9.43 2.73 3.98
N ASP A 110 -10.01 3.58 4.81
CA ASP A 110 -11.36 4.10 4.63
C ASP A 110 -11.47 4.94 3.34
N LYS A 111 -10.50 5.80 3.04
CA LYS A 111 -10.45 6.51 1.77
C LYS A 111 -10.40 5.54 0.58
N SER A 112 -9.60 4.48 0.67
CA SER A 112 -9.48 3.49 -0.40
C SER A 112 -10.77 2.71 -0.63
N LYS A 113 -11.47 2.33 0.44
CA LYS A 113 -12.74 1.59 0.37
C LYS A 113 -13.87 2.42 -0.25
N ASN A 114 -13.90 3.71 0.02
CA ASN A 114 -14.95 4.63 -0.44
C ASN A 114 -14.61 5.31 -1.78
N SER A 115 -13.55 4.90 -2.43
CA SER A 115 -13.09 5.52 -3.68
C SER A 115 -13.90 5.09 -4.91
N ASP A 116 -14.10 6.02 -5.84
CA ASP A 116 -14.56 5.72 -7.20
C ASP A 116 -13.43 5.36 -8.16
N LYS A 117 -12.20 5.27 -7.65
CA LYS A 117 -11.01 4.81 -8.36
C LYS A 117 -10.62 3.42 -7.86
N TYR A 118 -9.95 2.65 -8.70
CA TYR A 118 -9.22 1.47 -8.23
C TYR A 118 -8.05 1.93 -7.37
N VAL A 119 -7.94 1.40 -6.16
CA VAL A 119 -6.79 1.66 -5.28
C VAL A 119 -6.08 0.34 -5.04
N VAL A 120 -4.86 0.23 -5.54
CA VAL A 120 -4.05 -0.98 -5.47
C VAL A 120 -2.84 -0.71 -4.60
N PHE A 121 -2.65 -1.52 -3.60
CA PHE A 121 -1.49 -1.48 -2.71
C PHE A 121 -0.57 -2.65 -3.02
N THR A 122 0.72 -2.41 -3.04
CA THR A 122 1.73 -3.47 -3.00
C THR A 122 2.29 -3.59 -1.59
N ALA A 123 2.65 -4.79 -1.15
CA ALA A 123 3.20 -5.01 0.18
C ALA A 123 4.15 -6.21 0.21
N ILE A 124 5.01 -6.26 1.23
CA ILE A 124 5.79 -7.46 1.55
C ILE A 124 4.89 -8.38 2.39
N ASP A 125 5.00 -9.67 2.16
CA ASP A 125 4.35 -10.67 3.00
C ASP A 125 5.23 -11.13 4.15
N GLY A 126 4.57 -11.67 5.16
CA GLY A 126 5.17 -12.46 6.22
C GLY A 126 4.67 -13.90 6.15
N VAL A 127 5.41 -14.79 6.78
CA VAL A 127 5.10 -16.22 6.85
C VAL A 127 5.09 -16.65 8.30
N TYR A 128 4.18 -17.53 8.68
CA TYR A 128 4.19 -18.17 9.99
C TYR A 128 3.74 -19.62 9.88
N ASP A 129 4.18 -20.43 10.82
CA ASP A 129 3.70 -21.82 10.93
C ASP A 129 2.30 -21.82 11.55
N GLY A 130 1.32 -22.29 10.80
CA GLY A 130 -0.04 -22.50 11.30
C GLY A 130 -0.13 -23.68 12.27
N ASP A 131 -1.23 -23.77 13.00
CA ASP A 131 -1.45 -24.78 14.05
C ASP A 131 -1.34 -26.23 13.57
N ASN A 132 -1.42 -26.47 12.27
CA ASN A 132 -1.31 -27.79 11.64
C ASN A 132 0.05 -28.04 10.93
N GLY A 133 1.06 -27.22 11.21
CA GLY A 133 2.36 -27.29 10.52
C GLY A 133 2.30 -26.86 9.04
N VAL A 134 1.23 -26.21 8.64
CA VAL A 134 1.08 -25.60 7.30
C VAL A 134 1.53 -24.16 7.38
N GLU A 135 2.44 -23.79 6.48
CA GLU A 135 2.94 -22.43 6.37
C GLU A 135 1.82 -21.50 5.86
N GLU A 136 1.50 -20.46 6.63
CA GLU A 136 0.49 -19.45 6.28
C GLU A 136 1.15 -18.12 5.96
N ARG A 137 0.64 -17.44 4.94
CA ARG A 137 1.13 -16.13 4.49
C ARG A 137 0.16 -15.03 4.89
N TYR A 138 0.68 -13.88 5.19
CA TYR A 138 -0.09 -12.68 5.56
C TYR A 138 0.60 -11.41 5.06
N VAL A 139 -0.12 -10.30 4.97
CA VAL A 139 0.48 -8.99 4.71
C VAL A 139 1.27 -8.54 5.94
N ALA A 140 2.56 -8.28 5.76
CA ALA A 140 3.43 -7.87 6.87
C ALA A 140 3.12 -6.43 7.30
N VAL A 141 2.42 -6.30 8.41
CA VAL A 141 2.07 -5.04 9.07
C VAL A 141 2.33 -5.16 10.56
N ASP A 142 3.02 -4.19 11.12
CA ASP A 142 3.28 -4.13 12.55
C ASP A 142 2.05 -3.62 13.34
N GLY A 143 2.02 -3.97 14.61
CA GLY A 143 0.96 -3.60 15.54
C GLY A 143 -0.13 -4.65 15.68
N ASN A 144 -0.54 -4.89 16.93
CA ASN A 144 -1.50 -5.96 17.29
C ASN A 144 -2.86 -5.83 16.59
N ARG A 145 -3.25 -4.62 16.23
CA ARG A 145 -4.52 -4.37 15.51
C ARG A 145 -4.50 -4.91 14.09
N TRP A 146 -3.36 -4.82 13.40
CA TRP A 146 -3.24 -5.08 11.96
C TRP A 146 -2.62 -6.42 11.62
N LYS A 147 -1.74 -6.90 12.47
CA LYS A 147 -1.01 -8.15 12.24
C LYS A 147 -1.98 -9.30 11.97
N LYS A 148 -1.85 -9.95 10.81
CA LYS A 148 -2.70 -11.06 10.34
C LYS A 148 -4.20 -10.68 10.19
N ARG A 149 -4.51 -9.39 10.07
CA ARG A 149 -5.90 -8.90 10.01
C ARG A 149 -6.13 -7.86 8.92
N VAL A 150 -5.08 -7.22 8.43
CA VAL A 150 -5.22 -6.11 7.48
C VAL A 150 -5.83 -6.55 6.15
N GLU A 151 -5.68 -7.80 5.76
CA GLU A 151 -6.24 -8.37 4.53
C GLU A 151 -7.75 -8.22 4.43
N LYS A 152 -8.46 -8.30 5.55
CA LYS A 152 -9.92 -8.12 5.60
C LYS A 152 -10.41 -6.72 5.20
N GLU A 153 -9.51 -5.75 5.20
CA GLU A 153 -9.81 -4.38 4.82
C GLU A 153 -9.84 -4.17 3.29
N PHE A 154 -9.46 -5.21 2.54
CA PHE A 154 -9.41 -5.20 1.08
C PHE A 154 -10.50 -6.09 0.49
N VAL A 155 -11.04 -5.66 -0.63
CA VAL A 155 -11.97 -6.50 -1.42
C VAL A 155 -11.24 -7.71 -1.99
N MET A 156 -9.95 -7.55 -2.30
CA MET A 156 -9.12 -8.61 -2.86
C MET A 156 -7.70 -8.53 -2.30
N ALA A 157 -7.21 -9.65 -1.77
CA ALA A 157 -5.82 -9.84 -1.38
C ALA A 157 -5.18 -10.91 -2.27
N LEU A 158 -4.17 -10.52 -3.03
CA LEU A 158 -3.45 -11.38 -3.97
C LEU A 158 -2.04 -11.65 -3.45
N PHE A 159 -1.66 -12.92 -3.41
CA PHE A 159 -0.33 -13.36 -2.99
C PHE A 159 0.49 -13.77 -4.23
N THR A 160 1.60 -13.08 -4.45
CA THR A 160 2.51 -13.43 -5.54
C THR A 160 3.42 -14.58 -5.12
N ASP A 161 3.80 -15.40 -6.07
CA ASP A 161 4.71 -16.51 -5.88
C ASP A 161 5.84 -16.46 -6.91
N VAL A 162 7.03 -16.89 -6.51
CA VAL A 162 8.19 -17.04 -7.40
C VAL A 162 8.39 -18.53 -7.63
N ARG A 163 8.22 -18.96 -8.88
CA ARG A 163 8.50 -20.34 -9.30
C ARG A 163 9.86 -20.46 -9.95
#